data_3c5607141850761dbc93b9a4d3fc4f74
#
_entry.id   3c5607141850761dbc93b9a4d3fc4f74
#
_cell.length_a   1.000
_cell.length_b   1.000
_cell.length_c   1.000
_cell.angle_alpha   90.00
_cell.angle_beta   90.00
_cell.angle_gamma   90.00
#
_symmetry.space_group_name_H-M   'P 1'
#
loop_
_entity.id
_entity.type
_entity.pdbx_description
1 polymer ?
#
loop_
_entity_poly.entity_id
_entity_poly.type
_entity_poly.pdbx_seq_one_letter_code
_entity_poly.pdbx_strand_id
1 'polypeptide(L)'
;MVNSNQQASWQDLPVRIVSAVIIVPVALICIVWGEWYYIGMISIISIVMVYEWENLFKISYKNFKGCLFLFWPVLAYCAALEGMWTQSLYIILGFAFIFGPQLWLGSVIIGGAGLSLLWLRFMTGFQTWMVIWIVSVVIASDSCAYLVGKLVGGPKLIPSVSPGKTWSGAIGGLIGAGCVGACIIGYLNQGIEHSYLIGCVLSVLIGIMAQIGDLLESKLKRILGVKDSGKIIPGHGGVLDRCDALLTVSILVALLTFFLPSEIEGVKWNGGSLANNQLIFNIKPNIPLYLFK
;
A
#
# COMPACT_ATOMS: atom_id res chain seq x y z
N MET A 1 9.94 28.69 28.91
CA MET A 1 9.55 29.11 27.54
C MET A 1 9.20 27.82 26.79
N VAL A 2 7.91 27.56 26.57
CA VAL A 2 7.45 26.43 25.76
C VAL A 2 7.77 26.75 24.30
N ASN A 3 8.55 25.92 23.63
CA ASN A 3 8.98 26.12 22.24
C ASN A 3 7.76 26.30 21.33
N SER A 4 7.76 27.35 20.50
CA SER A 4 6.69 27.65 19.53
C SER A 4 6.34 26.44 18.62
N ASN A 5 7.30 25.56 18.33
CA ASN A 5 7.11 24.32 17.60
C ASN A 5 6.29 23.24 18.36
N GLN A 6 6.26 23.29 19.69
CA GLN A 6 5.41 22.38 20.48
C GLN A 6 3.96 22.87 20.54
N GLN A 7 3.73 24.17 20.59
CA GLN A 7 2.36 24.72 20.60
C GLN A 7 1.63 24.48 19.27
N ALA A 8 2.30 24.64 18.13
CA ALA A 8 1.73 24.30 16.82
C ALA A 8 1.35 22.81 16.71
N SER A 9 2.15 21.91 17.29
CA SER A 9 1.89 20.46 17.31
C SER A 9 0.61 20.06 18.08
N TRP A 10 0.28 20.76 19.17
CA TRP A 10 -0.91 20.47 19.97
C TRP A 10 -2.21 21.03 19.36
N GLN A 11 -2.13 22.12 18.63
CA GLN A 11 -3.28 22.73 17.95
C GLN A 11 -3.79 21.85 16.80
N ASP A 12 -2.91 21.11 16.13
CA ASP A 12 -3.26 20.21 15.02
C ASP A 12 -3.78 18.83 15.49
N LEU A 13 -3.57 18.47 16.76
CA LEU A 13 -3.91 17.14 17.27
C LEU A 13 -5.40 16.79 17.12
N PRO A 14 -6.38 17.66 17.44
CA PRO A 14 -7.79 17.36 17.24
C PRO A 14 -8.14 17.07 15.78
N VAL A 15 -7.58 17.86 14.85
CA VAL A 15 -7.81 17.69 13.41
C VAL A 15 -7.27 16.35 12.92
N ARG A 16 -6.10 15.94 13.42
CA ARG A 16 -5.51 14.63 13.12
C ARG A 16 -6.37 13.49 13.65
N ILE A 17 -6.84 13.56 14.88
CA ILE A 17 -7.70 12.53 15.46
C ILE A 17 -9.01 12.42 14.66
N VAL A 18 -9.67 13.55 14.36
CA VAL A 18 -10.93 13.54 13.61
C VAL A 18 -10.74 12.94 12.22
N SER A 19 -9.70 13.33 11.48
CA SER A 19 -9.44 12.77 10.15
C SER A 19 -9.14 11.26 10.20
N ALA A 20 -8.37 10.78 11.17
CA ALA A 20 -8.10 9.36 11.34
C ALA A 20 -9.36 8.57 11.72
N VAL A 21 -10.18 9.09 12.63
CA VAL A 21 -11.46 8.47 13.07
C VAL A 21 -12.47 8.36 11.92
N ILE A 22 -12.39 9.23 10.91
CA ILE A 22 -13.26 9.14 9.72
C ILE A 22 -12.65 8.21 8.67
N ILE A 23 -11.39 8.43 8.30
CA ILE A 23 -10.76 7.73 7.17
C ILE A 23 -10.58 6.24 7.45
N VAL A 24 -10.13 5.86 8.65
CA VAL A 24 -9.85 4.46 8.99
C VAL A 24 -11.11 3.58 8.97
N PRO A 25 -12.24 3.95 9.61
CA PRO A 25 -13.47 3.17 9.52
C PRO A 25 -14.02 3.09 8.09
N VAL A 26 -14.00 4.19 7.33
CA VAL A 26 -14.45 4.19 5.93
C VAL A 26 -13.62 3.21 5.10
N ALA A 27 -12.29 3.24 5.24
CA ALA A 27 -11.41 2.31 4.53
C ALA A 27 -11.69 0.85 4.93
N LEU A 28 -11.85 0.56 6.23
CA LEU A 28 -12.19 -0.77 6.73
C LEU A 28 -13.54 -1.27 6.20
N ILE A 29 -14.57 -0.41 6.19
CA ILE A 29 -15.89 -0.73 5.63
C ILE A 29 -15.74 -1.09 4.14
N CYS A 30 -15.02 -0.29 3.35
CA CYS A 30 -14.78 -0.57 1.93
C CYS A 30 -14.01 -1.89 1.73
N ILE A 31 -13.04 -2.20 2.58
CA ILE A 31 -12.28 -3.46 2.51
C ILE A 31 -13.18 -4.65 2.83
N VAL A 32 -14.03 -4.57 3.87
CA VAL A 32 -14.88 -5.66 4.34
C VAL A 32 -16.05 -5.89 3.38
N TRP A 33 -16.76 -4.83 2.98
CA TRP A 33 -17.86 -4.95 2.03
C TRP A 33 -17.37 -5.36 0.65
N GLY A 34 -16.13 -4.94 0.28
CA GLY A 34 -15.47 -5.35 -0.96
C GLY A 34 -16.17 -4.82 -2.21
N GLU A 35 -16.10 -5.62 -3.30
CA GLU A 35 -16.76 -5.33 -4.58
C GLU A 35 -16.57 -3.87 -5.04
N TRP A 36 -17.66 -3.19 -5.41
CA TRP A 36 -17.64 -1.82 -5.92
C TRP A 36 -17.14 -0.79 -4.91
N TYR A 37 -17.37 -1.00 -3.61
CA TYR A 37 -16.86 -0.09 -2.56
C TYR A 37 -15.34 -0.10 -2.49
N TYR A 38 -14.75 -1.30 -2.56
CA TYR A 38 -13.28 -1.45 -2.56
C TYR A 38 -12.65 -0.90 -3.84
N ILE A 39 -13.23 -1.22 -5.02
CA ILE A 39 -12.77 -0.73 -6.32
C ILE A 39 -12.86 0.80 -6.36
N GLY A 40 -13.99 1.36 -5.95
CA GLY A 40 -14.20 2.80 -5.88
C GLY A 40 -13.19 3.49 -4.96
N MET A 41 -12.96 2.93 -3.77
CA MET A 41 -11.95 3.44 -2.83
C MET A 41 -10.55 3.44 -3.45
N ILE A 42 -10.09 2.33 -4.01
CA ILE A 42 -8.75 2.24 -4.65
C ILE A 42 -8.65 3.24 -5.80
N SER A 43 -9.69 3.37 -6.62
CA SER A 43 -9.71 4.31 -7.75
C SER A 43 -9.61 5.77 -7.28
N ILE A 44 -10.40 6.16 -6.27
CA ILE A 44 -10.39 7.53 -5.72
C ILE A 44 -9.01 7.82 -5.09
N ILE A 45 -8.50 6.92 -4.27
CA ILE A 45 -7.18 7.07 -3.63
C ILE A 45 -6.09 7.20 -4.71
N SER A 46 -6.13 6.40 -5.77
CA SER A 46 -5.16 6.48 -6.86
C SER A 46 -5.23 7.82 -7.61
N ILE A 47 -6.43 8.32 -7.90
CA ILE A 47 -6.63 9.64 -8.53
C ILE A 47 -6.02 10.74 -7.65
N VAL A 48 -6.29 10.71 -6.36
CA VAL A 48 -5.76 11.70 -5.41
C VAL A 48 -4.23 11.63 -5.33
N MET A 49 -3.65 10.42 -5.26
CA MET A 49 -2.20 10.24 -5.26
C MET A 49 -1.55 10.70 -6.57
N VAL A 50 -2.18 10.45 -7.71
CA VAL A 50 -1.71 10.92 -9.02
C VAL A 50 -1.73 12.45 -9.07
N TYR A 51 -2.77 13.09 -8.57
CA TYR A 51 -2.83 14.55 -8.46
C TYR A 51 -1.69 15.11 -7.59
N GLU A 52 -1.39 14.48 -6.44
CA GLU A 52 -0.26 14.87 -5.60
C GLU A 52 1.07 14.65 -6.32
N TRP A 53 1.23 13.53 -7.05
CA TRP A 53 2.41 13.25 -7.85
C TRP A 53 2.67 14.30 -8.93
N GLU A 54 1.63 14.72 -9.65
CA GLU A 54 1.74 15.81 -10.63
C GLU A 54 2.21 17.11 -10.00
N ASN A 55 1.65 17.45 -8.83
CA ASN A 55 2.05 18.64 -8.10
C ASN A 55 3.52 18.57 -7.64
N LEU A 56 4.00 17.40 -7.19
CA LEU A 56 5.40 17.19 -6.82
C LEU A 56 6.36 17.48 -7.97
N PHE A 57 6.02 17.04 -9.18
CA PHE A 57 6.81 17.26 -10.39
C PHE A 57 6.45 18.55 -11.14
N LYS A 58 5.57 19.38 -10.57
CA LYS A 58 5.10 20.66 -11.16
C LYS A 58 4.48 20.48 -12.55
N ILE A 59 3.83 19.34 -12.78
CA ILE A 59 3.10 19.04 -14.00
C ILE A 59 1.66 19.52 -13.81
N SER A 60 1.13 20.23 -14.81
CA SER A 60 -0.22 20.77 -14.70
C SER A 60 -1.26 19.76 -15.14
N TYR A 61 -2.17 19.38 -14.24
CA TYR A 61 -3.36 18.57 -14.54
C TYR A 61 -4.32 19.25 -15.55
N LYS A 62 -4.18 20.56 -15.79
CA LYS A 62 -4.97 21.30 -16.78
C LYS A 62 -4.54 21.02 -18.22
N ASN A 63 -3.32 20.49 -18.42
CA ASN A 63 -2.87 20.08 -19.73
C ASN A 63 -3.46 18.71 -20.09
N PHE A 64 -3.65 18.45 -21.38
CA PHE A 64 -4.19 17.16 -21.85
C PHE A 64 -3.43 15.96 -21.30
N LYS A 65 -2.09 16.02 -21.22
CA LYS A 65 -1.26 14.96 -20.66
C LYS A 65 -1.51 14.71 -19.17
N GLY A 66 -1.60 15.76 -18.36
CA GLY A 66 -1.92 15.63 -16.92
C GLY A 66 -3.33 15.11 -16.71
N CYS A 67 -4.32 15.68 -17.40
CA CYS A 67 -5.69 15.19 -17.31
C CYS A 67 -5.80 13.69 -17.67
N LEU A 68 -5.11 13.24 -18.71
CA LEU A 68 -5.09 11.83 -19.09
C LEU A 68 -4.38 10.97 -18.04
N PHE A 69 -3.28 11.46 -17.47
CA PHE A 69 -2.55 10.76 -16.41
C PHE A 69 -3.39 10.57 -15.15
N LEU A 70 -4.24 11.54 -14.81
CA LEU A 70 -5.10 11.47 -13.62
C LEU A 70 -6.00 10.23 -13.62
N PHE A 71 -6.55 9.87 -14.79
CA PHE A 71 -7.46 8.75 -14.95
C PHE A 71 -6.80 7.46 -15.45
N TRP A 72 -5.51 7.51 -15.76
CA TRP A 72 -4.78 6.39 -16.35
C TRP A 72 -4.79 5.11 -15.50
N PRO A 73 -4.57 5.17 -14.18
CA PRO A 73 -4.66 3.98 -13.34
C PRO A 73 -6.07 3.36 -13.36
N VAL A 74 -7.11 4.21 -13.37
CA VAL A 74 -8.50 3.75 -13.40
C VAL A 74 -8.81 2.98 -14.67
N LEU A 75 -8.28 3.42 -15.82
CA LEU A 75 -8.41 2.69 -17.09
C LEU A 75 -7.80 1.28 -16.97
N ALA A 76 -6.62 1.16 -16.36
CA ALA A 76 -6.00 -0.14 -16.12
C ALA A 76 -6.85 -1.02 -15.18
N TYR A 77 -7.44 -0.43 -14.14
CA TYR A 77 -8.31 -1.16 -13.22
C TYR A 77 -9.58 -1.65 -13.91
N CYS A 78 -10.20 -0.84 -14.77
CA CYS A 78 -11.35 -1.28 -15.58
C CYS A 78 -10.99 -2.49 -16.44
N ALA A 79 -9.83 -2.47 -17.10
CA ALA A 79 -9.38 -3.61 -17.90
C ALA A 79 -9.15 -4.88 -17.02
N ALA A 80 -8.61 -4.73 -15.82
CA ALA A 80 -8.42 -5.84 -14.87
C ALA A 80 -9.76 -6.45 -14.44
N LEU A 81 -10.77 -5.63 -14.18
CA LEU A 81 -12.11 -6.07 -13.78
C LEU A 81 -12.83 -6.87 -14.87
N GLU A 82 -12.53 -6.59 -16.15
CA GLU A 82 -12.97 -7.41 -17.28
C GLU A 82 -12.16 -8.71 -17.46
N GLY A 83 -11.25 -9.01 -16.54
CA GLY A 83 -10.37 -10.17 -16.59
C GLY A 83 -9.11 -9.99 -17.43
N MET A 84 -8.88 -8.81 -17.99
CA MET A 84 -7.74 -8.50 -18.88
C MET A 84 -6.51 -8.02 -18.06
N TRP A 85 -6.04 -8.84 -17.11
CA TRP A 85 -4.95 -8.48 -16.19
C TRP A 85 -3.64 -8.16 -16.90
N THR A 86 -3.31 -8.89 -17.97
CA THR A 86 -2.10 -8.66 -18.77
C THR A 86 -2.16 -7.30 -19.48
N GLN A 87 -3.30 -6.97 -20.07
CA GLN A 87 -3.53 -5.69 -20.72
C GLN A 87 -3.45 -4.54 -19.72
N SER A 88 -3.97 -4.74 -18.50
CA SER A 88 -3.83 -3.77 -17.42
C SER A 88 -2.37 -3.48 -17.08
N LEU A 89 -1.52 -4.51 -17.01
CA LEU A 89 -0.07 -4.33 -16.83
C LEU A 89 0.55 -3.58 -18.01
N TYR A 90 0.18 -3.91 -19.25
CA TYR A 90 0.68 -3.19 -20.43
C TYR A 90 0.23 -1.73 -20.44
N ILE A 91 -0.99 -1.42 -20.00
CA ILE A 91 -1.47 -0.05 -19.84
C ILE A 91 -0.58 0.70 -18.86
N ILE A 92 -0.28 0.13 -17.68
CA ILE A 92 0.56 0.77 -16.66
C ILE A 92 2.01 0.94 -17.15
N LEU A 93 2.61 -0.12 -17.71
CA LEU A 93 4.01 -0.11 -18.13
C LEU A 93 4.24 0.66 -19.43
N GLY A 94 3.30 0.60 -20.38
CA GLY A 94 3.38 1.28 -21.67
C GLY A 94 3.30 2.80 -21.59
N PHE A 95 2.86 3.34 -20.46
CA PHE A 95 2.69 4.77 -20.26
C PHE A 95 3.98 5.59 -20.45
N ALA A 96 5.15 4.99 -20.19
CA ALA A 96 6.45 5.64 -20.35
C ALA A 96 6.69 6.18 -21.75
N PHE A 97 6.28 5.44 -22.76
CA PHE A 97 6.49 5.79 -24.15
C PHE A 97 5.68 7.03 -24.59
N ILE A 98 4.57 7.31 -23.89
CA ILE A 98 3.64 8.40 -24.25
C ILE A 98 3.96 9.68 -23.46
N PHE A 99 4.28 9.57 -22.17
CA PHE A 99 4.24 10.71 -21.25
C PHE A 99 5.59 11.07 -20.60
N GLY A 100 6.59 10.21 -20.77
CA GLY A 100 7.94 10.43 -20.23
C GLY A 100 8.18 9.84 -18.83
N PRO A 101 9.46 9.84 -18.37
CA PRO A 101 9.91 9.02 -17.26
C PRO A 101 9.29 9.39 -15.90
N GLN A 102 9.00 10.66 -15.67
CA GLN A 102 8.46 11.13 -14.39
C GLN A 102 7.03 10.64 -14.17
N LEU A 103 6.17 10.77 -15.19
CA LEU A 103 4.80 10.27 -15.14
C LEU A 103 4.76 8.75 -15.20
N TRP A 104 5.65 8.12 -15.96
CA TRP A 104 5.80 6.67 -15.98
C TRP A 104 6.09 6.11 -14.58
N LEU A 105 7.04 6.70 -13.86
CA LEU A 105 7.36 6.27 -12.51
C LEU A 105 6.13 6.34 -11.59
N GLY A 106 5.36 7.43 -11.67
CA GLY A 106 4.10 7.58 -10.96
C GLY A 106 3.06 6.52 -11.35
N SER A 107 2.92 6.22 -12.66
CA SER A 107 2.02 5.17 -13.15
C SER A 107 2.41 3.80 -12.57
N VAL A 108 3.70 3.44 -12.59
CA VAL A 108 4.18 2.16 -12.08
C VAL A 108 3.97 2.05 -10.56
N ILE A 109 4.30 3.09 -9.81
CA ILE A 109 4.17 3.06 -8.35
C ILE A 109 2.70 3.10 -7.94
N ILE A 110 1.93 4.10 -8.37
CA ILE A 110 0.55 4.31 -7.91
C ILE A 110 -0.41 3.35 -8.61
N GLY A 111 -0.34 3.28 -9.94
CA GLY A 111 -1.19 2.39 -10.73
C GLY A 111 -0.88 0.92 -10.49
N GLY A 112 0.41 0.57 -10.40
CA GLY A 112 0.87 -0.78 -10.08
C GLY A 112 0.45 -1.23 -8.69
N ALA A 113 0.54 -0.37 -7.68
CA ALA A 113 0.09 -0.68 -6.33
C ALA A 113 -1.43 -0.88 -6.25
N GLY A 114 -2.22 0.00 -6.87
CA GLY A 114 -3.66 -0.16 -6.91
C GLY A 114 -4.09 -1.43 -7.66
N LEU A 115 -3.47 -1.75 -8.80
CA LEU A 115 -3.70 -3.00 -9.52
C LEU A 115 -3.32 -4.22 -8.66
N SER A 116 -2.22 -4.14 -7.92
CA SER A 116 -1.79 -5.19 -6.99
C SER A 116 -2.80 -5.39 -5.86
N LEU A 117 -3.34 -4.33 -5.29
CA LEU A 117 -4.38 -4.41 -4.25
C LEU A 117 -5.67 -5.03 -4.78
N LEU A 118 -6.07 -4.71 -6.02
CA LEU A 118 -7.21 -5.38 -6.69
C LEU A 118 -6.91 -6.86 -6.94
N TRP A 119 -5.71 -7.20 -7.43
CA TRP A 119 -5.27 -8.58 -7.61
C TRP A 119 -5.36 -9.38 -6.30
N LEU A 120 -4.77 -8.85 -5.22
CA LEU A 120 -4.73 -9.48 -3.91
C LEU A 120 -6.14 -9.69 -3.33
N ARG A 121 -7.06 -8.79 -3.62
CA ARG A 121 -8.45 -8.87 -3.16
C ARG A 121 -9.29 -9.88 -3.93
N PHE A 122 -9.10 -9.97 -5.26
CA PHE A 122 -9.99 -10.74 -6.12
C PHE A 122 -9.40 -12.05 -6.62
N MET A 123 -8.07 -12.19 -6.65
CA MET A 123 -7.39 -13.34 -7.26
C MET A 123 -6.69 -14.24 -6.25
N THR A 124 -6.68 -13.90 -4.96
CA THR A 124 -6.17 -14.77 -3.90
C THR A 124 -7.31 -15.49 -3.17
N GLY A 125 -7.04 -16.67 -2.59
CA GLY A 125 -8.06 -17.43 -1.88
C GLY A 125 -8.52 -16.76 -0.57
N PHE A 126 -7.67 -15.99 0.08
CA PHE A 126 -8.03 -15.28 1.31
C PHE A 126 -8.75 -13.96 1.07
N GLN A 127 -8.75 -13.44 -0.17
CA GLN A 127 -9.51 -12.24 -0.54
C GLN A 127 -9.38 -11.09 0.46
N THR A 128 -10.44 -10.81 1.23
CA THR A 128 -10.47 -9.74 2.23
C THR A 128 -9.35 -9.87 3.27
N TRP A 129 -9.08 -11.09 3.74
CA TRP A 129 -8.05 -11.33 4.75
C TRP A 129 -6.64 -11.03 4.24
N MET A 130 -6.39 -11.19 2.94
CA MET A 130 -5.11 -10.82 2.32
C MET A 130 -4.83 -9.32 2.44
N VAL A 131 -5.85 -8.50 2.17
CA VAL A 131 -5.74 -7.04 2.31
C VAL A 131 -5.61 -6.65 3.78
N ILE A 132 -6.44 -7.24 4.66
CA ILE A 132 -6.38 -6.98 6.11
C ILE A 132 -5.01 -7.33 6.66
N TRP A 133 -4.44 -8.49 6.27
CA TRP A 133 -3.11 -8.89 6.71
C TRP A 133 -2.05 -7.86 6.33
N ILE A 134 -1.97 -7.48 5.06
CA ILE A 134 -0.99 -6.50 4.57
C ILE A 134 -1.12 -5.16 5.31
N VAL A 135 -2.33 -4.63 5.38
CA VAL A 135 -2.59 -3.34 6.05
C VAL A 135 -2.23 -3.42 7.53
N SER A 136 -2.61 -4.50 8.22
CA SER A 136 -2.31 -4.68 9.64
C SER A 136 -0.81 -4.81 9.91
N VAL A 137 -0.08 -5.51 9.05
CA VAL A 137 1.38 -5.66 9.16
C VAL A 137 2.08 -4.31 8.95
N VAL A 138 1.67 -3.52 7.95
CA VAL A 138 2.22 -2.17 7.72
C VAL A 138 1.96 -1.27 8.92
N ILE A 139 0.72 -1.21 9.42
CA ILE A 139 0.35 -0.41 10.59
C ILE A 139 1.16 -0.84 11.83
N ALA A 140 1.31 -2.15 12.05
CA ALA A 140 2.08 -2.67 13.17
C ALA A 140 3.57 -2.31 13.06
N SER A 141 4.15 -2.45 11.85
CA SER A 141 5.53 -2.06 11.58
C SER A 141 5.77 -0.59 11.91
N ASP A 142 4.94 0.31 11.41
CA ASP A 142 5.11 1.76 11.61
C ASP A 142 4.89 2.16 13.07
N SER A 143 3.84 1.61 13.71
CA SER A 143 3.52 1.91 15.10
C SER A 143 4.60 1.44 16.05
N CYS A 144 5.07 0.19 15.89
CA CYS A 144 6.14 -0.37 16.72
C CYS A 144 7.48 0.33 16.44
N ALA A 145 7.78 0.66 15.17
CA ALA A 145 8.98 1.42 14.84
C ALA A 145 9.01 2.80 15.50
N TYR A 146 7.88 3.50 15.51
CA TYR A 146 7.75 4.78 16.19
C TYR A 146 7.91 4.64 17.72
N LEU A 147 7.20 3.69 18.33
CA LEU A 147 7.22 3.48 19.78
C LEU A 147 8.61 3.08 20.27
N VAL A 148 9.19 2.04 19.70
CA VAL A 148 10.52 1.55 20.09
C VAL A 148 11.59 2.59 19.78
N GLY A 149 11.53 3.23 18.63
CA GLY A 149 12.47 4.28 18.26
C GLY A 149 12.44 5.49 19.20
N LYS A 150 11.26 5.83 19.76
CA LYS A 150 11.10 6.90 20.73
C LYS A 150 11.52 6.50 22.15
N LEU A 151 11.24 5.27 22.57
CA LEU A 151 11.52 4.79 23.92
C LEU A 151 12.99 4.37 24.08
N VAL A 152 13.55 3.64 23.12
CA VAL A 152 14.92 3.12 23.17
C VAL A 152 15.92 4.12 22.59
N GLY A 153 15.53 4.86 21.53
CA GLY A 153 16.43 5.77 20.83
C GLY A 153 17.55 5.04 20.09
N GLY A 154 18.75 5.63 20.10
CA GLY A 154 19.96 5.03 19.51
C GLY A 154 20.36 5.64 18.15
N PRO A 155 21.28 4.98 17.43
CA PRO A 155 21.81 5.51 16.17
C PRO A 155 20.72 5.69 15.12
N LYS A 156 20.86 6.77 14.34
CA LYS A 156 19.92 7.09 13.26
C LYS A 156 20.11 6.14 12.08
N LEU A 157 19.01 5.74 11.44
CA LEU A 157 19.03 4.81 10.31
C LEU A 157 19.63 5.48 9.06
N ILE A 158 19.03 6.57 8.59
CA ILE A 158 19.52 7.38 7.45
C ILE A 158 19.26 8.86 7.75
N PRO A 159 20.20 9.56 8.44
CA PRO A 159 20.00 10.95 8.87
C PRO A 159 19.68 11.94 7.75
N SER A 160 20.27 11.75 6.56
CA SER A 160 20.11 12.63 5.42
C SER A 160 18.73 12.56 4.76
N VAL A 161 18.00 11.46 4.94
CA VAL A 161 16.69 11.21 4.32
C VAL A 161 15.58 11.41 5.36
N SER A 162 15.71 10.73 6.50
CA SER A 162 14.74 10.74 7.58
C SER A 162 15.45 10.82 8.95
N PRO A 163 15.64 12.03 9.52
CA PRO A 163 16.39 12.23 10.76
C PRO A 163 15.66 11.65 12.01
N GLY A 164 14.38 11.30 11.87
CA GLY A 164 13.58 10.72 12.95
C GLY A 164 13.80 9.23 13.14
N LYS A 165 14.11 8.47 12.08
CA LYS A 165 14.21 7.01 12.12
C LYS A 165 15.49 6.52 12.80
N THR A 166 15.36 5.47 13.63
CA THR A 166 16.46 4.84 14.38
C THR A 166 16.56 3.35 14.03
N TRP A 167 17.73 2.73 14.24
CA TRP A 167 17.92 1.28 14.09
C TRP A 167 17.07 0.48 15.08
N SER A 168 16.97 0.94 16.33
CA SER A 168 16.09 0.33 17.33
C SER A 168 14.63 0.33 16.88
N GLY A 169 14.17 1.47 16.33
CA GLY A 169 12.84 1.57 15.76
C GLY A 169 12.63 0.61 14.59
N ALA A 170 13.60 0.53 13.66
CA ALA A 170 13.50 -0.39 12.53
C ALA A 170 13.33 -1.84 12.98
N ILE A 171 14.17 -2.30 13.93
CA ILE A 171 14.05 -3.66 14.49
C ILE A 171 12.72 -3.85 15.22
N GLY A 172 12.30 -2.87 16.03
CA GLY A 172 11.00 -2.92 16.72
C GLY A 172 9.82 -3.03 15.76
N GLY A 173 9.89 -2.34 14.61
CA GLY A 173 8.90 -2.44 13.55
C GLY A 173 8.83 -3.84 12.93
N LEU A 174 9.98 -4.48 12.67
CA LEU A 174 10.03 -5.85 12.15
C LEU A 174 9.46 -6.87 13.13
N ILE A 175 9.76 -6.70 14.42
CA ILE A 175 9.17 -7.56 15.46
C ILE A 175 7.66 -7.39 15.50
N GLY A 176 7.14 -6.15 15.48
CA GLY A 176 5.70 -5.89 15.43
C GLY A 176 5.03 -6.49 14.20
N ALA A 177 5.63 -6.32 13.03
CA ALA A 177 5.18 -6.92 11.78
C ALA A 177 5.10 -8.45 11.88
N GLY A 178 6.17 -9.09 12.36
CA GLY A 178 6.24 -10.55 12.54
C GLY A 178 5.18 -11.08 13.50
N CYS A 179 4.99 -10.43 14.65
CA CYS A 179 3.98 -10.83 15.63
C CYS A 179 2.55 -10.77 15.07
N VAL A 180 2.19 -9.65 14.44
CA VAL A 180 0.84 -9.48 13.86
C VAL A 180 0.61 -10.47 12.72
N GLY A 181 1.61 -10.67 11.85
CA GLY A 181 1.50 -11.63 10.76
C GLY A 181 1.42 -13.07 11.23
N ALA A 182 2.20 -13.45 12.25
CA ALA A 182 2.08 -14.76 12.89
C ALA A 182 0.66 -15.01 13.39
N CYS A 183 0.07 -14.03 14.10
CA CYS A 183 -1.29 -14.14 14.62
C CYS A 183 -2.32 -14.31 13.50
N ILE A 184 -2.25 -13.51 12.42
CA ILE A 184 -3.24 -13.55 11.34
C ILE A 184 -3.13 -14.85 10.54
N ILE A 185 -1.93 -15.21 10.05
CA ILE A 185 -1.75 -16.43 9.24
C ILE A 185 -1.96 -17.67 10.09
N GLY A 186 -1.51 -17.68 11.36
CA GLY A 186 -1.78 -18.74 12.31
C GLY A 186 -3.27 -18.94 12.56
N TYR A 187 -4.04 -17.85 12.71
CA TYR A 187 -5.50 -17.91 12.84
C TYR A 187 -6.17 -18.48 11.59
N LEU A 188 -5.73 -18.08 10.39
CA LEU A 188 -6.32 -18.55 9.13
C LEU A 188 -5.97 -19.99 8.80
N ASN A 189 -4.90 -20.54 9.40
CA ASN A 189 -4.42 -21.91 9.22
C ASN A 189 -4.40 -22.70 10.53
N GLN A 190 -5.48 -22.60 11.33
CA GLN A 190 -5.55 -23.28 12.63
C GLN A 190 -5.32 -24.79 12.50
N GLY A 191 -4.50 -25.33 13.38
CA GLY A 191 -4.16 -26.75 13.42
C GLY A 191 -3.06 -27.19 12.44
N ILE A 192 -2.54 -26.28 11.62
CA ILE A 192 -1.41 -26.58 10.73
C ILE A 192 -0.11 -26.18 11.45
N GLU A 193 0.81 -27.16 11.56
CA GLU A 193 2.12 -26.93 12.12
C GLU A 193 2.87 -25.86 11.32
N HIS A 194 3.72 -25.09 11.98
CA HIS A 194 4.51 -24.00 11.40
C HIS A 194 3.73 -22.78 10.84
N SER A 195 2.39 -22.73 10.90
CA SER A 195 1.60 -21.61 10.38
C SER A 195 2.00 -20.26 10.99
N TYR A 196 2.26 -20.21 12.29
CA TYR A 196 2.75 -19.02 12.98
C TYR A 196 4.14 -18.58 12.51
N LEU A 197 5.05 -19.55 12.28
CA LEU A 197 6.42 -19.27 11.84
C LEU A 197 6.42 -18.71 10.41
N ILE A 198 5.68 -19.34 9.50
CA ILE A 198 5.57 -18.89 8.11
C ILE A 198 4.93 -17.51 8.06
N GLY A 199 3.85 -17.29 8.82
CA GLY A 199 3.22 -15.98 8.96
C GLY A 199 4.17 -14.91 9.48
N CYS A 200 5.00 -15.24 10.48
CA CYS A 200 6.04 -14.36 11.00
C CYS A 200 7.06 -13.98 9.92
N VAL A 201 7.65 -14.97 9.25
CA VAL A 201 8.72 -14.76 8.25
C VAL A 201 8.21 -13.92 7.08
N LEU A 202 7.05 -14.25 6.51
CA LEU A 202 6.47 -13.48 5.41
C LEU A 202 6.16 -12.04 5.84
N SER A 203 5.66 -11.85 7.06
CA SER A 203 5.32 -10.51 7.55
C SER A 203 6.55 -9.67 7.92
N VAL A 204 7.66 -10.29 8.33
CA VAL A 204 8.93 -9.60 8.47
C VAL A 204 9.44 -9.10 7.11
N LEU A 205 9.32 -9.90 6.04
CA LEU A 205 9.66 -9.45 4.68
C LEU A 205 8.78 -8.27 4.24
N ILE A 206 7.47 -8.33 4.51
CA ILE A 206 6.54 -7.21 4.28
C ILE A 206 6.98 -5.97 5.06
N GLY A 207 7.34 -6.13 6.35
CA GLY A 207 7.83 -5.04 7.19
C GLY A 207 9.12 -4.39 6.68
N ILE A 208 10.06 -5.19 6.17
CA ILE A 208 11.28 -4.68 5.53
C ILE A 208 10.92 -3.82 4.31
N MET A 209 10.03 -4.32 3.45
CA MET A 209 9.61 -3.58 2.26
C MET A 209 8.80 -2.32 2.60
N ALA A 210 7.98 -2.35 3.64
CA ALA A 210 7.29 -1.17 4.14
C ALA A 210 8.28 -0.06 4.55
N GLN A 211 9.31 -0.42 5.31
CA GLN A 211 10.36 0.52 5.72
C GLN A 211 11.19 1.05 4.55
N ILE A 212 11.50 0.20 3.56
CA ILE A 212 12.19 0.60 2.33
C ILE A 212 11.32 1.58 1.54
N GLY A 213 10.03 1.29 1.38
CA GLY A 213 9.08 2.14 0.65
C GLY A 213 9.00 3.54 1.21
N ASP A 214 8.77 3.68 2.51
CA ASP A 214 8.76 4.97 3.21
C ASP A 214 10.12 5.70 3.07
N LEU A 215 11.25 4.99 3.13
CA LEU A 215 12.57 5.62 2.91
C LEU A 215 12.76 6.09 1.46
N LEU A 216 12.30 5.33 0.47
CA LEU A 216 12.39 5.71 -0.94
C LEU A 216 11.53 6.95 -1.23
N GLU A 217 10.29 6.98 -0.73
CA GLU A 217 9.41 8.13 -0.86
C GLU A 217 9.97 9.36 -0.13
N SER A 218 10.47 9.19 1.08
CA SER A 218 11.16 10.24 1.84
C SER A 218 12.36 10.80 1.07
N LYS A 219 13.17 9.92 0.43
CA LYS A 219 14.31 10.34 -0.39
C LYS A 219 13.86 11.12 -1.63
N LEU A 220 12.83 10.66 -2.32
CA LEU A 220 12.26 11.35 -3.48
C LEU A 220 11.82 12.78 -3.09
N LYS A 221 11.11 12.95 -1.99
CA LYS A 221 10.69 14.27 -1.48
C LYS A 221 11.89 15.18 -1.20
N ARG A 222 12.99 14.66 -0.64
CA ARG A 222 14.21 15.46 -0.40
C ARG A 222 14.88 15.89 -1.72
N ILE A 223 14.92 15.02 -2.73
CA ILE A 223 15.45 15.35 -4.05
C ILE A 223 14.62 16.46 -4.70
N LEU A 224 13.30 16.43 -4.54
CA LEU A 224 12.39 17.44 -5.07
C LEU A 224 12.31 18.72 -4.21
N GLY A 225 13.06 18.79 -3.08
CA GLY A 225 13.12 19.96 -2.20
C GLY A 225 11.85 20.19 -1.36
N VAL A 226 11.03 19.16 -1.19
CA VAL A 226 9.79 19.21 -0.40
C VAL A 226 9.87 18.28 0.81
N LYS A 227 8.92 18.45 1.75
CA LYS A 227 8.79 17.59 2.91
C LYS A 227 7.57 16.67 2.80
N ASP A 228 6.45 17.22 2.38
CA ASP A 228 5.17 16.53 2.28
C ASP A 228 4.73 16.51 0.80
N SER A 229 4.05 15.45 0.35
CA SER A 229 3.58 15.31 -1.03
C SER A 229 2.39 16.22 -1.35
N GLY A 230 1.61 16.56 -0.34
CA GLY A 230 0.41 17.36 -0.48
C GLY A 230 -0.11 17.90 0.86
N LYS A 231 -1.33 18.46 0.82
CA LYS A 231 -2.06 18.96 1.99
C LYS A 231 -3.54 18.54 1.97
N ILE A 232 -3.85 17.45 1.28
CA ILE A 232 -5.24 17.02 1.06
C ILE A 232 -5.86 16.50 2.36
N ILE A 233 -5.08 15.78 3.19
CA ILE A 233 -5.59 15.29 4.47
C ILE A 233 -5.29 16.33 5.55
N PRO A 234 -6.32 16.99 6.12
CA PRO A 234 -6.12 18.01 7.16
C PRO A 234 -5.32 17.45 8.34
N GLY A 235 -4.25 18.13 8.70
CA GLY A 235 -3.35 17.76 9.79
C GLY A 235 -2.40 16.57 9.51
N HIS A 236 -2.56 15.84 8.37
CA HIS A 236 -1.79 14.65 8.06
C HIS A 236 -0.89 14.77 6.81
N GLY A 237 -1.00 15.84 6.01
CA GLY A 237 -0.25 15.99 4.76
C GLY A 237 -0.97 15.40 3.54
N GLY A 238 -0.22 14.77 2.66
CA GLY A 238 -0.76 14.13 1.46
C GLY A 238 -1.25 12.70 1.70
N VAL A 239 -2.09 12.21 0.78
CA VAL A 239 -2.51 10.81 0.72
C VAL A 239 -1.33 9.92 0.35
N LEU A 240 -0.47 10.38 -0.55
CA LEU A 240 0.75 9.69 -0.94
C LEU A 240 1.66 9.45 0.27
N ASP A 241 1.82 10.47 1.17
CA ASP A 241 2.60 10.37 2.41
C ASP A 241 2.03 9.33 3.41
N ARG A 242 0.81 8.85 3.23
CA ARG A 242 0.16 7.87 4.11
C ARG A 242 0.09 6.47 3.51
N CYS A 243 0.27 6.38 2.22
CA CYS A 243 0.21 5.12 1.49
C CYS A 243 1.60 4.62 1.02
N ASP A 244 2.67 5.38 1.26
CA ASP A 244 4.03 5.13 0.79
C ASP A 244 4.52 3.69 1.04
N ALA A 245 4.43 3.22 2.28
CA ALA A 245 4.74 1.86 2.65
C ALA A 245 3.80 0.84 1.97
N LEU A 246 2.50 1.15 1.91
CA LEU A 246 1.51 0.25 1.32
C LEU A 246 1.71 0.10 -0.19
N LEU A 247 2.16 1.16 -0.88
CA LEU A 247 2.44 1.11 -2.33
C LEU A 247 3.50 0.05 -2.66
N THR A 248 4.62 0.05 -1.94
CA THR A 248 5.70 -0.91 -2.17
C THR A 248 5.34 -2.32 -1.71
N VAL A 249 4.67 -2.43 -0.57
CA VAL A 249 4.24 -3.72 -0.02
C VAL A 249 3.22 -4.42 -0.91
N SER A 250 2.21 -3.70 -1.42
CA SER A 250 1.19 -4.30 -2.27
C SER A 250 1.77 -4.88 -3.56
N ILE A 251 2.71 -4.18 -4.20
CA ILE A 251 3.42 -4.67 -5.38
C ILE A 251 4.24 -5.93 -5.04
N LEU A 252 5.02 -5.89 -3.94
CA LEU A 252 5.81 -7.05 -3.51
C LEU A 252 4.92 -8.26 -3.28
N VAL A 253 3.86 -8.12 -2.48
CA VAL A 253 3.01 -9.25 -2.12
C VAL A 253 2.27 -9.79 -3.35
N ALA A 254 1.82 -8.94 -4.26
CA ALA A 254 1.26 -9.39 -5.53
C ALA A 254 2.29 -10.21 -6.34
N LEU A 255 3.54 -9.74 -6.43
CA LEU A 255 4.61 -10.51 -7.09
C LEU A 255 4.87 -11.84 -6.39
N LEU A 256 4.88 -11.88 -5.07
CA LEU A 256 5.03 -13.14 -4.32
C LEU A 256 3.92 -14.14 -4.65
N THR A 257 2.67 -13.68 -4.90
CA THR A 257 1.57 -14.58 -5.31
C THR A 257 1.80 -15.24 -6.67
N PHE A 258 2.65 -14.66 -7.53
CA PHE A 258 3.02 -15.24 -8.81
C PHE A 258 4.20 -16.22 -8.70
N PHE A 259 5.20 -15.88 -7.88
CA PHE A 259 6.47 -16.61 -7.86
C PHE A 259 6.56 -17.67 -6.76
N LEU A 260 5.85 -17.50 -5.66
CA LEU A 260 5.83 -18.48 -4.58
C LEU A 260 4.66 -19.46 -4.73
N PRO A 261 4.85 -20.72 -4.31
CA PRO A 261 3.75 -21.67 -4.17
C PRO A 261 2.65 -21.09 -3.27
N SER A 262 1.41 -21.39 -3.58
CA SER A 262 0.26 -20.97 -2.75
C SER A 262 0.26 -21.60 -1.37
N GLU A 263 1.00 -22.69 -1.22
CA GLU A 263 1.16 -23.46 0.01
C GLU A 263 2.64 -23.69 0.28
N ILE A 264 3.06 -23.43 1.49
CA ILE A 264 4.41 -23.66 2.01
C ILE A 264 4.26 -24.53 3.25
N GLU A 265 4.79 -25.75 3.21
CA GLU A 265 4.70 -26.72 4.31
C GLU A 265 3.26 -26.93 4.83
N GLY A 266 2.28 -27.04 3.92
CA GLY A 266 0.87 -27.17 4.27
C GLY A 266 0.17 -25.87 4.66
N VAL A 267 0.89 -24.80 4.87
CA VAL A 267 0.34 -23.48 5.23
C VAL A 267 -0.08 -22.73 3.97
N LYS A 268 -1.36 -22.48 3.83
CA LYS A 268 -1.91 -21.63 2.74
C LYS A 268 -1.73 -20.16 3.10
N TRP A 269 -0.61 -19.57 2.71
CA TRP A 269 -0.30 -18.18 3.07
C TRP A 269 -1.11 -17.15 2.27
N ASN A 270 -1.63 -17.53 1.09
CA ASN A 270 -2.51 -16.69 0.24
C ASN A 270 -3.91 -17.32 0.04
N GLY A 271 -4.26 -18.34 0.82
CA GLY A 271 -5.54 -19.03 0.74
C GLY A 271 -5.68 -19.99 -0.45
N GLY A 272 -4.59 -20.28 -1.14
CA GLY A 272 -4.63 -20.96 -2.44
C GLY A 272 -4.96 -19.96 -3.54
N SER A 273 -4.03 -19.73 -4.46
CA SER A 273 -4.27 -18.82 -5.59
C SER A 273 -5.28 -19.45 -6.56
N LEU A 274 -6.34 -18.72 -6.86
CA LEU A 274 -7.26 -19.10 -7.93
C LEU A 274 -6.56 -19.11 -9.30
N ALA A 275 -5.44 -18.40 -9.43
CA ALA A 275 -4.64 -18.33 -10.63
C ALA A 275 -3.86 -19.62 -10.96
N ASN A 276 -3.58 -20.47 -9.97
CA ASN A 276 -2.81 -21.71 -10.19
C ASN A 276 -3.62 -22.83 -10.86
N ASN A 277 -4.93 -22.72 -10.97
CA ASN A 277 -5.79 -23.78 -11.51
C ASN A 277 -6.23 -23.62 -12.96
N GLN A 278 -6.00 -22.45 -13.58
CA GLN A 278 -6.26 -22.29 -15.04
C GLN A 278 -5.39 -21.15 -15.58
N LEU A 279 -4.77 -21.39 -16.71
CA LEU A 279 -4.01 -20.43 -17.53
C LEU A 279 -4.21 -18.97 -17.15
N ILE A 280 -3.20 -18.38 -16.56
CA ILE A 280 -3.10 -17.12 -15.81
C ILE A 280 -3.80 -15.87 -16.46
N PHE A 281 -4.35 -16.01 -17.66
CA PHE A 281 -4.74 -14.88 -18.49
C PHE A 281 -6.24 -14.77 -18.80
N ASN A 282 -7.09 -15.70 -18.31
CA ASN A 282 -8.53 -15.71 -18.65
C ASN A 282 -9.47 -15.88 -17.44
N ILE A 283 -9.02 -15.64 -16.23
CA ILE A 283 -9.87 -15.78 -15.04
C ILE A 283 -10.61 -14.44 -14.84
N LYS A 284 -11.92 -14.45 -15.10
CA LYS A 284 -12.79 -13.36 -14.64
C LYS A 284 -12.72 -13.28 -13.11
N PRO A 285 -12.57 -12.08 -12.52
CA PRO A 285 -12.68 -11.94 -11.09
C PRO A 285 -14.03 -12.54 -10.62
N ASN A 286 -14.05 -13.14 -9.44
CA ASN A 286 -15.29 -13.61 -8.80
C ASN A 286 -16.15 -12.40 -8.36
N ILE A 287 -16.45 -11.52 -9.33
CA ILE A 287 -17.43 -10.46 -9.18
C ILE A 287 -18.77 -11.12 -9.50
N PRO A 288 -19.73 -11.11 -8.58
CA PRO A 288 -21.02 -11.73 -8.81
C PRO A 288 -21.68 -11.14 -10.05
N LEU A 289 -21.95 -11.99 -11.05
CA LEU A 289 -22.49 -11.61 -12.35
C LEU A 289 -23.87 -10.92 -12.31
N TYR A 290 -24.58 -10.93 -11.17
CA TYR A 290 -25.84 -10.20 -11.00
C TYR A 290 -25.68 -8.69 -10.91
N LEU A 291 -24.47 -8.14 -10.93
CA LEU A 291 -24.21 -6.70 -10.94
C LEU A 291 -24.15 -6.11 -12.36
N PHE A 292 -24.23 -6.96 -13.40
CA PHE A 292 -24.25 -6.55 -14.81
C PHE A 292 -25.61 -6.78 -15.49
N LYS A 293 -26.68 -7.03 -14.70
CA LYS A 293 -28.06 -7.09 -15.21
C LYS A 293 -28.84 -5.84 -14.88
#